data_6066ae2e75483afa19bda70f3a00a71a
#
_entry.id   6066ae2e75483afa19bda70f3a00a71a
#
_cell.length_a   1.000
_cell.length_b   1.000
_cell.length_c   1.000
_cell.angle_alpha   90.00
_cell.angle_beta   90.00
_cell.angle_gamma   90.00
#
_symmetry.space_group_name_H-M   'P 1'
#
loop_
_entity.id
_entity.type
_entity.pdbx_description
1 polymer ?
#
loop_
_entity_poly.entity_id
_entity_poly.type
_entity_poly.pdbx_seq_one_letter_code
_entity_poly.pdbx_strand_id
1 'polypeptide(L)'
;MDTTVSFFLNDKPVRIAPGISPTITLLDWLRGPGRMTGTKEGCAEGDCGACTIVLEQDGRRMPANACLLLLGQLHGRRVRTVEGLRGAHPAQTLMAESDGTQCGFCTPGIVMSLYAHAQEGGDPHEALAGNLCRCTGYRPILDAMAQLPTEPAADQRDEPPSPGRFEAPGQVFHLPNRLADLLDLRAAEPSAWLLAGGTDLGLRVSEHRERPPSVICVLNVPDLSAITSGPEGLTVGAAVPYRQVLALCEREAGFELLRPYLGRLGSRQIRALGTIGGNLGTASPIGDMLPPLIVLGATVRLASRRGERTLPVEDFLRDYRRTALAEDEVIVSVFLP
;
A
#
# COMPACT_ATOMS: atom_id res chain seq x y z
N MET A 1 -21.90 10.89 2.21
CA MET A 1 -20.45 11.14 2.02
C MET A 1 -19.88 11.57 3.36
N ASP A 2 -18.90 10.84 3.87
CA ASP A 2 -18.29 11.15 5.17
C ASP A 2 -17.36 12.37 5.08
N THR A 3 -17.36 13.18 6.13
CA THR A 3 -16.56 14.40 6.22
C THR A 3 -15.45 14.32 7.26
N THR A 4 -15.32 13.18 7.95
CA THR A 4 -14.31 12.95 8.98
C THR A 4 -13.65 11.61 8.73
N VAL A 5 -12.32 11.58 8.66
CA VAL A 5 -11.57 10.33 8.59
C VAL A 5 -11.81 9.55 9.88
N SER A 6 -12.27 8.31 9.74
CA SER A 6 -12.46 7.38 10.85
C SER A 6 -11.91 6.00 10.47
N PHE A 7 -11.25 5.34 11.40
CA PHE A 7 -10.66 4.01 11.22
C PHE A 7 -10.57 3.28 12.57
N PHE A 8 -10.20 2.00 12.54
CA PHE A 8 -9.92 1.27 13.78
C PHE A 8 -8.41 1.24 14.03
N LEU A 9 -8.00 1.64 15.22
CA LEU A 9 -6.62 1.52 15.70
C LEU A 9 -6.57 0.56 16.88
N ASN A 10 -5.91 -0.59 16.73
CA ASN A 10 -5.80 -1.60 17.78
C ASN A 10 -7.19 -1.99 18.34
N ASP A 11 -8.13 -2.27 17.44
CA ASP A 11 -9.55 -2.63 17.68
C ASP A 11 -10.42 -1.49 18.25
N LYS A 12 -9.87 -0.30 18.45
CA LYS A 12 -10.64 0.84 18.94
C LYS A 12 -11.00 1.78 17.78
N PRO A 13 -12.26 2.26 17.71
CA PRO A 13 -12.62 3.25 16.72
C PRO A 13 -11.91 4.58 17.03
N VAL A 14 -11.35 5.18 15.99
CA VAL A 14 -10.69 6.48 16.02
C VAL A 14 -11.36 7.40 15.02
N ARG A 15 -11.61 8.63 15.41
CA ARG A 15 -12.04 9.72 14.52
C ARG A 15 -10.99 10.81 14.57
N ILE A 16 -10.54 11.25 13.40
CA ILE A 16 -9.54 12.30 13.29
C ILE A 16 -10.16 13.64 13.70
N ALA A 17 -9.49 14.36 14.57
CA ALA A 17 -9.97 15.66 15.04
C ALA A 17 -10.04 16.68 13.89
N PRO A 18 -11.04 17.60 13.92
CA PRO A 18 -11.11 18.68 12.94
C PRO A 18 -9.81 19.48 12.87
N GLY A 19 -9.44 19.91 11.66
CA GLY A 19 -8.22 20.68 11.41
C GLY A 19 -6.94 19.86 11.23
N ILE A 20 -6.95 18.55 11.54
CA ILE A 20 -5.84 17.66 11.19
C ILE A 20 -5.94 17.33 9.69
N SER A 21 -4.86 17.58 8.96
CA SER A 21 -4.81 17.33 7.53
C SER A 21 -4.99 15.85 7.18
N PRO A 22 -5.86 15.47 6.22
CA PRO A 22 -6.00 14.12 5.75
C PRO A 22 -4.79 13.63 4.92
N THR A 23 -3.88 14.53 4.57
CA THR A 23 -2.69 14.23 3.76
C THR A 23 -1.40 14.11 4.59
N ILE A 24 -1.43 14.26 5.92
CA ILE A 24 -0.28 13.87 6.73
C ILE A 24 -0.12 12.35 6.75
N THR A 25 1.09 11.88 7.02
CA THR A 25 1.35 10.44 7.09
C THR A 25 0.72 9.84 8.36
N LEU A 26 0.38 8.55 8.29
CA LEU A 26 -0.03 7.81 9.49
C LEU A 26 1.07 7.85 10.55
N LEU A 27 2.35 7.80 10.17
CA LEU A 27 3.48 7.85 11.08
C LEU A 27 3.51 9.17 11.87
N ASP A 28 3.38 10.32 11.19
CA ASP A 28 3.33 11.63 11.85
C ASP A 28 2.16 11.71 12.83
N TRP A 29 0.99 11.21 12.41
CA TRP A 29 -0.19 11.21 13.28
C TRP A 29 -0.01 10.29 14.49
N LEU A 30 0.48 9.05 14.30
CA LEU A 30 0.72 8.09 15.40
C LEU A 30 1.67 8.68 16.44
N ARG A 31 2.79 9.26 15.99
CA ARG A 31 3.83 9.80 16.89
C ARG A 31 3.46 11.15 17.50
N GLY A 32 2.56 11.87 16.88
CA GLY A 32 2.03 13.15 17.36
C GLY A 32 0.69 12.98 18.11
N PRO A 33 -0.45 13.35 17.47
CA PRO A 33 -1.76 13.33 18.12
C PRO A 33 -2.19 11.95 18.64
N GLY A 34 -1.81 10.87 17.94
CA GLY A 34 -2.16 9.49 18.29
C GLY A 34 -1.41 8.94 19.51
N ARG A 35 -0.27 9.55 19.89
CA ARG A 35 0.59 9.14 21.02
C ARG A 35 1.00 7.66 21.02
N MET A 36 1.08 7.05 19.84
CA MET A 36 1.54 5.66 19.62
C MET A 36 3.00 5.67 19.14
N THR A 37 3.93 5.92 20.08
CA THR A 37 5.34 6.15 19.74
C THR A 37 6.17 4.86 19.59
N GLY A 38 5.56 3.70 19.76
CA GLY A 38 6.18 2.40 19.45
C GLY A 38 6.56 2.30 17.97
N THR A 39 5.71 2.75 17.06
CA THR A 39 6.05 2.89 15.64
C THR A 39 7.13 3.97 15.47
N LYS A 40 8.29 3.60 14.88
CA LYS A 40 9.48 4.47 14.81
C LYS A 40 9.63 5.12 13.43
N GLU A 41 10.25 6.31 13.43
CA GLU A 41 10.69 6.97 12.20
C GLU A 41 12.19 6.75 12.02
N GLY A 42 12.59 6.04 10.94
CA GLY A 42 13.99 5.88 10.58
C GLY A 42 14.33 6.66 9.32
N CYS A 43 13.93 6.16 8.15
CA CYS A 43 14.24 6.77 6.85
C CYS A 43 13.18 7.77 6.36
N ALA A 44 11.90 7.60 6.75
CA ALA A 44 10.74 8.31 6.21
C ALA A 44 10.49 8.10 4.69
N GLU A 45 11.12 7.09 4.08
CA GLU A 45 11.06 6.82 2.63
C GLU A 45 10.61 5.39 2.26
N GLY A 46 10.19 4.60 3.28
CA GLY A 46 9.63 3.26 3.05
C GLY A 46 10.65 2.12 3.04
N ASP A 47 11.96 2.38 3.22
CA ASP A 47 13.03 1.37 3.07
C ASP A 47 13.39 0.66 4.37
N CYS A 48 13.52 1.39 5.48
CA CYS A 48 14.08 0.82 6.71
C CYS A 48 13.10 -0.04 7.53
N GLY A 49 11.80 0.05 7.30
CA GLY A 49 10.76 -0.71 7.99
C GLY A 49 10.56 -0.42 9.47
N ALA A 50 11.27 0.56 10.06
CA ALA A 50 11.08 0.94 11.47
C ALA A 50 9.65 1.42 11.77
N CYS A 51 8.95 1.91 10.74
CA CYS A 51 7.56 2.36 10.77
C CYS A 51 6.54 1.29 10.38
N THR A 52 6.93 0.02 10.25
CA THR A 52 6.00 -1.04 9.85
C THR A 52 4.84 -1.14 10.85
N ILE A 53 3.63 -1.08 10.30
CA ILE A 53 2.34 -1.42 10.94
C ILE A 53 1.68 -2.55 10.15
N VAL A 54 0.57 -3.06 10.63
CA VAL A 54 -0.24 -4.01 9.86
C VAL A 54 -1.61 -3.41 9.58
N LEU A 55 -2.00 -3.43 8.30
CA LEU A 55 -3.38 -3.25 7.90
C LEU A 55 -4.08 -4.61 7.98
N GLU A 56 -5.23 -4.65 8.65
CA GLU A 56 -6.06 -5.84 8.73
C GLU A 56 -7.27 -5.62 7.82
N GLN A 57 -7.48 -6.54 6.90
CA GLN A 57 -8.61 -6.49 5.96
C GLN A 57 -9.09 -7.90 5.61
N ASP A 58 -10.39 -8.13 5.71
CA ASP A 58 -11.00 -9.44 5.42
C ASP A 58 -10.30 -10.59 6.18
N GLY A 59 -9.95 -10.34 7.44
CA GLY A 59 -9.23 -11.27 8.30
C GLY A 59 -7.76 -11.49 7.94
N ARG A 60 -7.22 -10.78 6.94
CA ARG A 60 -5.83 -10.89 6.49
C ARG A 60 -4.96 -9.75 7.04
N ARG A 61 -3.72 -10.09 7.37
CA ARG A 61 -2.69 -9.17 7.86
C ARG A 61 -1.78 -8.73 6.72
N MET A 62 -1.64 -7.43 6.53
CA MET A 62 -0.82 -6.83 5.48
C MET A 62 0.18 -5.87 6.11
N PRO A 63 1.49 -6.18 6.12
CA PRO A 63 2.48 -5.23 6.61
C PRO A 63 2.54 -4.02 5.69
N ALA A 64 2.65 -2.82 6.25
CA ALA A 64 2.69 -1.57 5.50
C ALA A 64 3.58 -0.53 6.18
N ASN A 65 4.13 0.40 5.38
CA ASN A 65 4.96 1.49 5.89
C ASN A 65 4.08 2.68 6.29
N ALA A 66 4.00 2.98 7.59
CA ALA A 66 3.21 4.10 8.10
C ALA A 66 3.72 5.47 7.61
N CYS A 67 4.98 5.60 7.22
CA CYS A 67 5.55 6.82 6.66
C CYS A 67 5.03 7.14 5.24
N LEU A 68 4.50 6.17 4.51
CA LEU A 68 3.98 6.34 3.15
C LEU A 68 2.45 6.41 3.06
N LEU A 69 1.75 5.97 4.12
CA LEU A 69 0.28 5.98 4.18
C LEU A 69 -0.22 7.36 4.65
N LEU A 70 -1.10 7.96 3.87
CA LEU A 70 -1.79 9.20 4.24
C LEU A 70 -3.06 8.89 5.06
N LEU A 71 -3.40 9.75 6.02
CA LEU A 71 -4.55 9.53 6.90
C LEU A 71 -5.87 9.31 6.15
N GLY A 72 -6.11 10.05 5.05
CA GLY A 72 -7.31 9.89 4.24
C GLY A 72 -7.51 8.48 3.67
N GLN A 73 -6.40 7.76 3.39
CA GLN A 73 -6.44 6.36 2.90
C GLN A 73 -6.96 5.37 3.94
N LEU A 74 -6.92 5.73 5.22
CA LEU A 74 -7.27 4.83 6.32
C LEU A 74 -8.76 4.81 6.65
N HIS A 75 -9.56 5.69 6.04
CA HIS A 75 -10.99 5.73 6.32
C HIS A 75 -11.65 4.37 6.12
N GLY A 76 -12.35 3.89 7.15
CA GLY A 76 -12.98 2.58 7.19
C GLY A 76 -12.05 1.38 7.39
N ARG A 77 -10.72 1.58 7.50
CA ARG A 77 -9.73 0.49 7.59
C ARG A 77 -9.37 0.16 9.04
N ARG A 78 -8.69 -0.96 9.22
CA ARG A 78 -8.19 -1.44 10.52
C ARG A 78 -6.66 -1.38 10.51
N VAL A 79 -6.08 -0.74 11.51
CA VAL A 79 -4.65 -0.56 11.71
C VAL A 79 -4.23 -1.23 13.01
N ARG A 80 -3.22 -2.10 12.95
CA ARG A 80 -2.57 -2.71 14.09
C ARG A 80 -1.16 -2.16 14.24
N THR A 81 -0.81 -1.65 15.42
CA THR A 81 0.54 -1.24 15.79
C THR A 81 1.11 -2.18 16.85
N VAL A 82 2.39 -2.06 17.16
CA VAL A 82 3.07 -2.90 18.15
C VAL A 82 2.40 -2.83 19.53
N GLU A 83 1.84 -1.67 19.90
CA GLU A 83 1.09 -1.49 21.15
C GLU A 83 -0.19 -2.35 21.19
N GLY A 84 -0.79 -2.61 20.03
CA GLY A 84 -1.98 -3.46 19.93
C GLY A 84 -1.75 -4.92 20.27
N LEU A 85 -0.50 -5.39 20.23
CA LEU A 85 -0.11 -6.75 20.60
C LEU A 85 0.06 -6.94 22.12
N ARG A 86 0.09 -5.87 22.90
CA ARG A 86 0.03 -5.84 24.38
C ARG A 86 1.11 -6.66 25.10
N GLY A 87 2.25 -6.95 24.48
CA GLY A 87 3.32 -7.76 25.06
C GLY A 87 3.04 -9.27 25.17
N ALA A 88 1.92 -9.74 24.61
CA ALA A 88 1.47 -11.13 24.77
C ALA A 88 1.56 -11.97 23.50
N HIS A 89 1.74 -11.33 22.33
CA HIS A 89 1.81 -12.06 21.07
C HIS A 89 3.17 -12.78 20.91
N PRO A 90 3.22 -14.03 20.38
CA PRO A 90 4.46 -14.78 20.15
C PRO A 90 5.55 -13.99 19.40
N ALA A 91 5.18 -13.12 18.45
CA ALA A 91 6.13 -12.25 17.78
C ALA A 91 6.89 -11.32 18.72
N GLN A 92 6.32 -10.94 19.87
CA GLN A 92 6.99 -10.09 20.87
C GLN A 92 7.83 -10.93 21.84
N THR A 93 7.28 -12.04 22.35
CA THR A 93 7.96 -12.89 23.34
C THR A 93 9.16 -13.60 22.73
N LEU A 94 9.04 -14.19 21.53
CA LEU A 94 10.11 -14.85 20.82
C LEU A 94 11.25 -13.89 20.45
N MET A 95 10.95 -12.65 20.06
CA MET A 95 12.00 -11.64 19.82
C MET A 95 12.81 -11.31 21.06
N ALA A 96 12.19 -11.34 22.24
CA ALA A 96 12.89 -11.12 23.50
C ALA A 96 13.68 -12.36 23.94
N GLU A 97 13.11 -13.56 23.80
CA GLU A 97 13.70 -14.83 24.23
C GLU A 97 14.86 -15.28 23.33
N SER A 98 14.86 -14.88 22.06
CA SER A 98 15.89 -15.22 21.07
C SER A 98 17.00 -14.16 20.96
N ASP A 99 17.08 -13.19 21.87
CA ASP A 99 18.01 -12.05 21.77
C ASP A 99 17.87 -11.27 20.43
N GLY A 100 16.68 -11.27 19.85
CA GLY A 100 16.36 -10.62 18.59
C GLY A 100 16.38 -9.08 18.64
N THR A 101 16.67 -8.51 19.79
CA THR A 101 16.70 -7.05 20.02
C THR A 101 17.96 -6.64 20.82
N GLN A 102 18.58 -5.52 20.43
CA GLN A 102 19.70 -4.91 21.16
C GLN A 102 19.38 -3.45 21.48
N CYS A 103 19.57 -2.50 20.53
CA CYS A 103 19.23 -1.09 20.77
C CYS A 103 17.71 -0.83 20.82
N GLY A 104 16.88 -1.74 20.29
CA GLY A 104 15.43 -1.68 20.31
C GLY A 104 14.77 -0.80 19.25
N PHE A 105 15.54 -0.07 18.43
CA PHE A 105 14.97 0.89 17.48
C PHE A 105 14.17 0.22 16.35
N CYS A 106 14.70 -0.82 15.73
CA CYS A 106 14.02 -1.57 14.67
C CYS A 106 12.98 -2.56 15.21
N THR A 107 13.03 -2.90 16.49
CA THR A 107 12.26 -3.98 17.10
C THR A 107 10.74 -3.86 16.89
N PRO A 108 10.10 -2.70 17.08
CA PRO A 108 8.66 -2.58 16.84
C PRO A 108 8.26 -2.91 15.39
N GLY A 109 9.01 -2.41 14.40
CA GLY A 109 8.75 -2.68 12.99
C GLY A 109 8.96 -4.16 12.63
N ILE A 110 10.01 -4.78 13.14
CA ILE A 110 10.28 -6.21 12.94
C ILE A 110 9.18 -7.07 13.58
N VAL A 111 8.76 -6.76 14.81
CA VAL A 111 7.65 -7.45 15.47
C VAL A 111 6.38 -7.40 14.63
N MET A 112 6.07 -6.25 14.00
CA MET A 112 4.90 -6.15 13.12
C MET A 112 5.05 -6.97 11.84
N SER A 113 6.27 -7.09 11.29
CA SER A 113 6.54 -7.99 10.16
C SER A 113 6.42 -9.47 10.55
N LEU A 114 6.89 -9.86 11.75
CA LEU A 114 6.67 -11.19 12.31
C LEU A 114 5.17 -11.48 12.54
N TYR A 115 4.43 -10.51 13.06
CA TYR A 115 2.98 -10.62 13.27
C TYR A 115 2.22 -10.88 11.96
N ALA A 116 2.61 -10.21 10.88
CA ALA A 116 2.04 -10.49 9.56
C ALA A 116 2.49 -11.86 9.03
N HIS A 117 3.79 -12.19 9.18
CA HIS A 117 4.35 -13.45 8.72
C HIS A 117 3.74 -14.68 9.41
N ALA A 118 3.36 -14.58 10.67
CA ALA A 118 2.66 -15.66 11.38
C ALA A 118 1.42 -16.16 10.62
N GLN A 119 0.76 -15.29 9.89
CA GLN A 119 -0.41 -15.63 9.07
C GLN A 119 -0.05 -15.89 7.59
N GLU A 120 0.84 -15.08 7.00
CA GLU A 120 1.19 -15.18 5.58
C GLU A 120 2.11 -16.37 5.29
N GLY A 121 3.02 -16.69 6.21
CA GLY A 121 4.05 -17.71 6.01
C GLY A 121 5.08 -17.33 4.93
N GLY A 122 5.68 -18.34 4.30
CA GLY A 122 6.66 -18.20 3.22
C GLY A 122 8.08 -18.03 3.73
N ASP A 123 8.97 -17.46 2.90
CA ASP A 123 10.40 -17.29 3.22
C ASP A 123 10.59 -16.21 4.29
N PRO A 124 11.25 -16.54 5.45
CA PRO A 124 11.57 -15.59 6.51
C PRO A 124 12.47 -14.43 6.05
N HIS A 125 13.43 -14.71 5.17
CA HIS A 125 14.32 -13.66 4.64
C HIS A 125 13.55 -12.64 3.83
N GLU A 126 12.63 -13.11 3.00
CA GLU A 126 11.76 -12.26 2.20
C GLU A 126 10.81 -11.44 3.10
N ALA A 127 10.29 -12.03 4.17
CA ALA A 127 9.44 -11.34 5.13
C ALA A 127 10.16 -10.21 5.88
N LEU A 128 11.48 -10.33 6.07
CA LEU A 128 12.32 -9.34 6.74
C LEU A 128 13.02 -8.37 5.78
N ALA A 129 12.93 -8.59 4.46
CA ALA A 129 13.66 -7.78 3.47
C ALA A 129 13.36 -6.27 3.56
N GLY A 130 12.17 -5.90 4.06
CA GLY A 130 11.79 -4.51 4.30
C GLY A 130 12.08 -3.98 5.70
N ASN A 131 12.91 -4.65 6.52
CA ASN A 131 13.21 -4.25 7.89
C ASN A 131 14.72 -4.23 8.14
N LEU A 132 15.26 -3.04 8.37
CA LEU A 132 16.70 -2.87 8.62
C LEU A 132 17.03 -3.00 10.11
N CYS A 133 17.95 -3.94 10.44
CA CYS A 133 18.56 -4.04 11.74
C CYS A 133 20.10 -4.00 11.62
N ARG A 134 20.74 -3.06 12.34
CA ARG A 134 22.20 -2.91 12.32
C ARG A 134 22.93 -3.69 13.43
N CYS A 135 22.22 -4.03 14.50
CA CYS A 135 22.83 -4.53 15.73
C CYS A 135 23.00 -6.05 15.75
N THR A 136 21.97 -6.82 15.35
CA THR A 136 21.87 -8.27 15.63
C THR A 136 22.50 -9.18 14.57
N GLY A 137 22.75 -8.65 13.37
CA GLY A 137 23.12 -9.47 12.21
C GLY A 137 22.00 -10.41 11.72
N TYR A 138 20.75 -10.16 12.13
CA TYR A 138 19.51 -10.86 11.77
C TYR A 138 19.36 -12.30 12.28
N ARG A 139 20.42 -13.01 12.61
CA ARG A 139 20.33 -14.43 12.98
C ARG A 139 19.36 -14.68 14.14
N PRO A 140 19.44 -13.95 15.28
CA PRO A 140 18.48 -14.13 16.37
C PRO A 140 17.03 -13.81 15.98
N ILE A 141 16.83 -12.86 15.05
CA ILE A 141 15.50 -12.50 14.53
C ILE A 141 14.94 -13.64 13.68
N LEU A 142 15.77 -14.26 12.83
CA LEU A 142 15.38 -15.43 12.02
C LEU A 142 15.10 -16.64 12.90
N ASP A 143 15.88 -16.83 13.98
CA ASP A 143 15.67 -17.91 14.95
C ASP A 143 14.34 -17.72 15.72
N ALA A 144 13.98 -16.47 16.08
CA ALA A 144 12.67 -16.15 16.63
C ALA A 144 11.54 -16.45 15.62
N MET A 145 11.74 -16.08 14.36
CA MET A 145 10.77 -16.30 13.29
C MET A 145 10.54 -17.78 12.99
N ALA A 146 11.57 -18.60 13.06
CA ALA A 146 11.48 -20.04 12.86
C ALA A 146 10.63 -20.75 13.94
N GLN A 147 10.49 -20.14 15.12
CA GLN A 147 9.69 -20.66 16.23
C GLN A 147 8.26 -20.08 16.24
N LEU A 148 7.97 -19.14 15.33
CA LEU A 148 6.67 -18.46 15.31
C LEU A 148 5.57 -19.42 14.88
N PRO A 149 4.50 -19.59 15.66
CA PRO A 149 3.38 -20.45 15.27
C PRO A 149 2.67 -19.86 14.06
N THR A 150 2.21 -20.73 13.15
CA THR A 150 1.33 -20.33 12.04
C THR A 150 -0.06 -20.01 12.58
N GLU A 151 -0.59 -18.87 12.18
CA GLU A 151 -1.91 -18.41 12.56
C GLU A 151 -2.86 -18.41 11.35
N PRO A 152 -4.09 -18.90 11.50
CA PRO A 152 -5.07 -18.83 10.42
C PRO A 152 -5.53 -17.39 10.18
N ALA A 153 -5.99 -17.11 8.94
CA ALA A 153 -6.75 -15.90 8.70
C ALA A 153 -8.05 -15.93 9.50
N ALA A 154 -8.44 -14.78 10.07
CA ALA A 154 -9.71 -14.68 10.75
C ALA A 154 -10.87 -14.79 9.74
N ASP A 155 -11.95 -15.45 10.12
CA ASP A 155 -13.19 -15.45 9.33
C ASP A 155 -13.93 -14.12 9.56
N GLN A 156 -13.40 -13.08 8.95
CA GLN A 156 -13.92 -11.73 9.04
C GLN A 156 -14.10 -11.16 7.63
N ARG A 157 -15.22 -10.50 7.40
CA ARG A 157 -15.45 -9.68 6.22
C ARG A 157 -15.61 -8.25 6.67
N ASP A 158 -14.85 -7.37 6.10
CA ASP A 158 -14.96 -5.93 6.36
C ASP A 158 -15.93 -5.30 5.36
N GLU A 159 -16.75 -4.36 5.83
CA GLU A 159 -17.55 -3.56 4.92
C GLU A 159 -16.65 -2.63 4.10
N PRO A 160 -16.93 -2.45 2.79
CA PRO A 160 -16.21 -1.49 1.98
C PRO A 160 -16.29 -0.09 2.61
N PRO A 161 -15.19 0.66 2.65
CA PRO A 161 -15.21 2.02 3.18
C PRO A 161 -16.23 2.88 2.44
N SER A 162 -17.00 3.67 3.19
CA SER A 162 -17.91 4.65 2.62
C SER A 162 -17.15 5.74 1.85
N PRO A 163 -17.79 6.37 0.83
CA PRO A 163 -17.17 7.49 0.14
C PRO A 163 -16.99 8.68 1.09
N GLY A 164 -15.87 9.38 0.98
CA GLY A 164 -15.50 10.47 1.86
C GLY A 164 -14.99 11.72 1.13
N ARG A 165 -15.15 12.86 1.78
CA ARG A 165 -14.51 14.12 1.42
C ARG A 165 -14.02 14.79 2.71
N PHE A 166 -12.71 14.80 2.88
CA PHE A 166 -12.06 15.24 4.12
C PHE A 166 -11.31 16.54 3.87
N GLU A 167 -11.59 17.55 4.68
CA GLU A 167 -11.04 18.90 4.52
C GLU A 167 -10.16 19.31 5.69
N ALA A 168 -9.12 20.04 5.36
CA ALA A 168 -8.30 20.81 6.29
C ALA A 168 -7.93 22.15 5.62
N PRO A 169 -7.42 23.14 6.36
CA PRO A 169 -7.06 24.43 5.77
C PRO A 169 -6.14 24.28 4.55
N GLY A 170 -6.63 24.67 3.36
CA GLY A 170 -5.91 24.61 2.09
C GLY A 170 -5.75 23.21 1.49
N GLN A 171 -6.44 22.19 2.00
CA GLN A 171 -6.34 20.81 1.52
C GLN A 171 -7.70 20.11 1.47
N VAL A 172 -7.91 19.28 0.46
CA VAL A 172 -9.04 18.40 0.34
C VAL A 172 -8.57 17.00 -0.07
N PHE A 173 -9.19 15.97 0.48
CA PHE A 173 -8.94 14.57 0.17
C PHE A 173 -10.25 13.90 -0.21
N HIS A 174 -10.37 13.47 -1.45
CA HIS A 174 -11.55 12.79 -2.00
C HIS A 174 -11.34 11.28 -1.97
N LEU A 175 -12.35 10.55 -1.52
CA LEU A 175 -12.38 9.10 -1.48
C LEU A 175 -13.64 8.59 -2.20
N PRO A 176 -13.68 8.63 -3.54
CA PRO A 176 -14.81 8.10 -4.32
C PRO A 176 -14.85 6.56 -4.23
N ASN A 177 -16.05 6.00 -4.39
CA ASN A 177 -16.25 4.54 -4.45
C ASN A 177 -16.95 4.08 -5.74
N ARG A 178 -17.11 4.96 -6.74
CA ARG A 178 -17.67 4.66 -8.06
C ARG A 178 -16.78 5.28 -9.13
N LEU A 179 -16.63 4.57 -10.25
CA LEU A 179 -15.83 5.08 -11.39
C LEU A 179 -16.40 6.42 -11.91
N ALA A 180 -17.72 6.55 -12.01
CA ALA A 180 -18.34 7.79 -12.47
C ALA A 180 -17.96 9.00 -11.59
N ASP A 181 -18.01 8.82 -10.26
CA ASP A 181 -17.68 9.89 -9.31
C ASP A 181 -16.17 10.24 -9.38
N LEU A 182 -15.31 9.22 -9.59
CA LEU A 182 -13.87 9.43 -9.82
C LEU A 182 -13.62 10.26 -11.08
N LEU A 183 -14.30 9.94 -12.20
CA LEU A 183 -14.13 10.67 -13.46
C LEU A 183 -14.67 12.10 -13.35
N ASP A 184 -15.75 12.32 -12.59
CA ASP A 184 -16.27 13.65 -12.31
C ASP A 184 -15.29 14.51 -11.53
N LEU A 185 -14.71 13.95 -10.46
CA LEU A 185 -13.69 14.61 -9.67
C LEU A 185 -12.45 14.92 -10.50
N ARG A 186 -11.99 13.96 -11.32
CA ARG A 186 -10.81 14.14 -12.15
C ARG A 186 -10.99 15.23 -13.20
N ALA A 187 -12.18 15.31 -13.81
CA ALA A 187 -12.51 16.37 -14.77
C ALA A 187 -12.61 17.76 -14.10
N ALA A 188 -13.12 17.81 -12.86
CA ALA A 188 -13.27 19.07 -12.11
C ALA A 188 -11.93 19.54 -11.52
N GLU A 189 -11.03 18.63 -11.15
CA GLU A 189 -9.77 18.92 -10.49
C GLU A 189 -8.60 18.20 -11.21
N PRO A 190 -8.23 18.60 -12.43
CA PRO A 190 -7.20 17.91 -13.23
C PRO A 190 -5.80 17.96 -12.60
N SER A 191 -5.52 18.94 -11.74
CA SER A 191 -4.25 19.04 -10.99
C SER A 191 -4.20 18.24 -9.69
N ALA A 192 -5.32 17.63 -9.25
CA ALA A 192 -5.35 16.82 -8.05
C ALA A 192 -4.43 15.61 -8.18
N TRP A 193 -3.76 15.24 -7.10
CA TRP A 193 -2.98 14.01 -7.07
C TRP A 193 -3.90 12.79 -7.16
N LEU A 194 -3.66 11.90 -8.11
CA LEU A 194 -4.30 10.58 -8.14
C LEU A 194 -3.49 9.62 -7.26
N LEU A 195 -4.07 9.24 -6.14
CA LEU A 195 -3.42 8.42 -5.12
C LEU A 195 -4.00 7.00 -5.11
N ALA A 196 -3.17 6.01 -5.38
CA ALA A 196 -3.44 4.60 -5.10
C ALA A 196 -2.75 4.18 -3.79
N GLY A 197 -1.79 3.26 -3.84
CA GLY A 197 -1.07 2.77 -2.66
C GLY A 197 -0.15 3.77 -1.96
N GLY A 198 0.21 4.86 -2.60
CA GLY A 198 1.00 5.94 -1.99
C GLY A 198 2.51 5.70 -1.92
N THR A 199 3.03 4.60 -2.43
CA THR A 199 4.45 4.22 -2.30
C THR A 199 5.43 5.15 -3.05
N ASP A 200 4.95 5.97 -3.99
CA ASP A 200 5.72 7.06 -4.61
C ASP A 200 5.23 8.43 -4.10
N LEU A 201 3.93 8.70 -4.16
CA LEU A 201 3.38 9.99 -3.71
C LEU A 201 3.51 10.23 -2.20
N GLY A 202 3.46 9.17 -1.39
CA GLY A 202 3.69 9.26 0.06
C GLY A 202 5.08 9.79 0.38
N LEU A 203 6.09 9.47 -0.43
CA LEU A 203 7.46 9.96 -0.31
C LEU A 203 7.53 11.49 -0.43
N ARG A 204 6.75 12.07 -1.34
CA ARG A 204 6.66 13.52 -1.52
C ARG A 204 6.13 14.22 -0.26
N VAL A 205 5.24 13.55 0.49
CA VAL A 205 4.73 14.08 1.75
C VAL A 205 5.72 13.83 2.90
N SER A 206 6.24 12.60 3.04
CA SER A 206 7.08 12.22 4.18
C SER A 206 8.47 12.85 4.14
N GLU A 207 9.15 12.78 3.00
CA GLU A 207 10.52 13.26 2.82
C GLU A 207 10.55 14.71 2.33
N HIS A 208 9.83 15.00 1.23
CA HIS A 208 9.86 16.34 0.63
C HIS A 208 8.94 17.34 1.31
N ARG A 209 8.13 16.90 2.29
CA ARG A 209 7.20 17.75 3.08
C ARG A 209 6.19 18.51 2.21
N GLU A 210 5.87 17.96 1.03
CA GLU A 210 4.86 18.54 0.16
C GLU A 210 3.46 18.43 0.79
N ARG A 211 2.63 19.44 0.51
CA ARG A 211 1.25 19.49 0.99
C ARG A 211 0.32 19.69 -0.22
N PRO A 212 -0.13 18.58 -0.84
CA PRO A 212 -1.01 18.68 -2.00
C PRO A 212 -2.31 19.38 -1.62
N PRO A 213 -2.77 20.37 -2.42
CA PRO A 213 -4.02 21.04 -2.15
C PRO A 213 -5.23 20.14 -2.36
N SER A 214 -5.13 19.19 -3.29
CA SER A 214 -6.18 18.20 -3.57
C SER A 214 -5.60 16.83 -3.87
N VAL A 215 -6.23 15.79 -3.31
CA VAL A 215 -5.93 14.37 -3.52
C VAL A 215 -7.21 13.63 -3.85
N ILE A 216 -7.19 12.81 -4.89
CA ILE A 216 -8.25 11.87 -5.24
C ILE A 216 -7.71 10.45 -5.05
N CYS A 217 -8.18 9.75 -4.02
CA CYS A 217 -7.75 8.38 -3.71
C CYS A 217 -8.61 7.36 -4.44
N VAL A 218 -7.99 6.53 -5.28
CA VAL A 218 -8.68 5.59 -6.15
C VAL A 218 -8.90 4.20 -5.54
N LEU A 219 -8.41 3.94 -4.32
CA LEU A 219 -8.38 2.61 -3.72
C LEU A 219 -9.75 1.97 -3.45
N ASN A 220 -10.81 2.77 -3.36
CA ASN A 220 -12.15 2.29 -3.02
C ASN A 220 -13.08 2.18 -4.25
N VAL A 221 -12.54 2.35 -5.46
CA VAL A 221 -13.30 2.20 -6.71
C VAL A 221 -13.21 0.75 -7.18
N PRO A 222 -14.32 -0.04 -7.14
CA PRO A 222 -14.28 -1.47 -7.44
C PRO A 222 -13.79 -1.79 -8.86
N ASP A 223 -14.14 -0.95 -9.85
CA ASP A 223 -13.69 -1.08 -11.24
C ASP A 223 -12.15 -1.09 -11.38
N LEU A 224 -11.44 -0.41 -10.47
CA LEU A 224 -9.98 -0.34 -10.46
C LEU A 224 -9.33 -1.45 -9.60
N SER A 225 -10.12 -2.23 -8.87
CA SER A 225 -9.62 -3.27 -7.95
C SER A 225 -9.96 -4.69 -8.43
N ALA A 226 -10.64 -4.82 -9.57
CA ALA A 226 -11.01 -6.10 -10.13
C ALA A 226 -9.83 -6.80 -10.83
N ILE A 227 -9.78 -8.12 -10.69
CA ILE A 227 -8.92 -9.00 -11.49
C ILE A 227 -9.83 -9.96 -12.25
N THR A 228 -9.66 -10.06 -13.55
CA THR A 228 -10.44 -10.96 -14.41
C THR A 228 -9.49 -11.77 -15.28
N SER A 229 -9.55 -13.10 -15.15
CA SER A 229 -8.84 -14.05 -16.02
C SER A 229 -9.77 -14.60 -17.09
N GLY A 230 -9.26 -14.76 -18.30
CA GLY A 230 -9.99 -15.30 -19.44
C GLY A 230 -9.05 -16.00 -20.44
N PRO A 231 -9.60 -16.61 -21.49
CA PRO A 231 -8.80 -17.36 -22.48
C PRO A 231 -7.82 -16.48 -23.26
N GLU A 232 -8.06 -15.17 -23.33
CA GLU A 232 -7.21 -14.22 -24.05
C GLU A 232 -6.13 -13.59 -23.18
N GLY A 233 -6.22 -13.74 -21.85
CA GLY A 233 -5.26 -13.16 -20.91
C GLY A 233 -5.89 -12.69 -19.60
N LEU A 234 -5.19 -11.81 -18.93
CA LEU A 234 -5.48 -11.32 -17.60
C LEU A 234 -5.72 -9.81 -17.61
N THR A 235 -6.86 -9.36 -17.11
CA THR A 235 -7.11 -7.94 -16.83
C THR A 235 -6.90 -7.65 -15.34
N VAL A 236 -6.02 -6.74 -15.03
CA VAL A 236 -5.69 -6.29 -13.67
C VAL A 236 -6.09 -4.84 -13.50
N GLY A 237 -6.97 -4.55 -12.54
CA GLY A 237 -7.36 -3.19 -12.20
C GLY A 237 -6.19 -2.34 -11.70
N ALA A 238 -6.21 -1.06 -12.01
CA ALA A 238 -5.10 -0.14 -11.74
C ALA A 238 -4.77 0.01 -10.24
N ALA A 239 -5.75 -0.18 -9.36
CA ALA A 239 -5.59 -0.11 -7.90
C ALA A 239 -5.28 -1.46 -7.25
N VAL A 240 -5.13 -2.54 -8.02
CA VAL A 240 -4.76 -3.86 -7.50
C VAL A 240 -3.32 -3.82 -6.96
N PRO A 241 -3.10 -4.18 -5.67
CA PRO A 241 -1.77 -4.19 -5.11
C PRO A 241 -0.91 -5.33 -5.66
N TYR A 242 0.39 -5.12 -5.75
CA TYR A 242 1.34 -6.10 -6.29
C TYR A 242 1.31 -7.46 -5.57
N ARG A 243 1.02 -7.47 -4.25
CA ARG A 243 0.85 -8.72 -3.51
C ARG A 243 -0.25 -9.62 -4.09
N GLN A 244 -1.34 -9.03 -4.59
CA GLN A 244 -2.43 -9.80 -5.21
C GLN A 244 -2.04 -10.29 -6.60
N VAL A 245 -1.32 -9.48 -7.37
CA VAL A 245 -0.78 -9.90 -8.67
C VAL A 245 0.23 -11.04 -8.50
N LEU A 246 1.12 -10.95 -7.49
CA LEU A 246 2.08 -12.02 -7.16
C LEU A 246 1.36 -13.33 -6.79
N ALA A 247 0.38 -13.26 -5.90
CA ALA A 247 -0.42 -14.43 -5.51
C ALA A 247 -1.21 -15.04 -6.67
N LEU A 248 -1.56 -14.25 -7.69
CA LEU A 248 -2.18 -14.72 -8.91
C LEU A 248 -1.16 -15.47 -9.78
N CYS A 249 0.03 -14.89 -9.98
CA CYS A 249 1.10 -15.53 -10.77
C CYS A 249 1.60 -16.87 -10.18
N GLU A 250 1.28 -17.15 -8.91
CA GLU A 250 1.56 -18.45 -8.29
C GLU A 250 0.49 -19.52 -8.59
N ARG A 251 -0.69 -19.12 -9.04
CA ARG A 251 -1.85 -20.00 -9.26
C ARG A 251 -2.26 -20.13 -10.71
N GLU A 252 -2.03 -19.08 -11.52
CA GLU A 252 -2.45 -19.02 -12.92
C GLU A 252 -1.25 -19.34 -13.82
N ALA A 253 -1.41 -20.34 -14.68
CA ALA A 253 -0.40 -20.68 -15.69
C ALA A 253 -0.26 -19.57 -16.72
N GLY A 254 0.96 -19.36 -17.23
CA GLY A 254 1.25 -18.36 -18.27
C GLY A 254 1.77 -17.02 -17.72
N PHE A 255 1.69 -16.79 -16.40
CA PHE A 255 2.16 -15.54 -15.77
C PHE A 255 3.41 -15.74 -14.91
N GLU A 256 4.05 -16.90 -14.98
CA GLU A 256 5.26 -17.24 -14.23
C GLU A 256 6.41 -16.27 -14.51
N LEU A 257 6.44 -15.66 -15.70
CA LEU A 257 7.43 -14.65 -16.08
C LEU A 257 7.41 -13.44 -15.15
N LEU A 258 6.24 -13.04 -14.65
CA LEU A 258 6.10 -11.89 -13.75
C LEU A 258 6.58 -12.17 -12.32
N ARG A 259 6.56 -13.43 -11.89
CA ARG A 259 6.88 -13.82 -10.52
C ARG A 259 8.27 -13.35 -10.04
N PRO A 260 9.38 -13.54 -10.80
CA PRO A 260 10.70 -13.07 -10.35
C PRO A 260 10.81 -11.54 -10.26
N TYR A 261 10.09 -10.80 -11.12
CA TYR A 261 10.04 -9.33 -11.05
C TYR A 261 9.25 -8.88 -9.82
N LEU A 262 8.05 -9.41 -9.63
CA LEU A 262 7.20 -9.09 -8.48
C LEU A 262 7.84 -9.49 -7.15
N GLY A 263 8.54 -10.63 -7.10
CA GLY A 263 9.23 -11.10 -5.91
C GLY A 263 10.40 -10.20 -5.49
N ARG A 264 11.02 -9.48 -6.43
CA ARG A 264 12.11 -8.52 -6.18
C ARG A 264 11.65 -7.07 -6.06
N LEU A 265 10.42 -6.77 -6.44
CA LEU A 265 9.85 -5.43 -6.37
C LEU A 265 9.64 -5.03 -4.91
N GLY A 266 10.52 -4.18 -4.40
CA GLY A 266 10.46 -3.67 -3.03
C GLY A 266 10.35 -4.75 -1.96
N SER A 267 9.79 -4.38 -0.82
CA SER A 267 9.51 -5.26 0.31
C SER A 267 8.05 -5.73 0.32
N ARG A 268 7.69 -6.64 1.26
CA ARG A 268 6.27 -6.99 1.51
C ARG A 268 5.42 -5.77 1.81
N GLN A 269 5.95 -4.82 2.58
CA GLN A 269 5.26 -3.57 2.91
C GLN A 269 4.97 -2.73 1.66
N ILE A 270 5.92 -2.65 0.75
CA ILE A 270 5.76 -1.94 -0.54
C ILE A 270 4.78 -2.68 -1.44
N ARG A 271 4.90 -4.01 -1.58
CA ARG A 271 3.97 -4.80 -2.41
C ARG A 271 2.55 -4.85 -1.87
N ALA A 272 2.37 -4.67 -0.57
CA ALA A 272 1.03 -4.58 0.04
C ALA A 272 0.27 -3.31 -0.39
N LEU A 273 0.97 -2.24 -0.72
CA LEU A 273 0.42 -0.93 -1.05
C LEU A 273 0.58 -0.57 -2.53
N GLY A 274 1.77 -0.77 -3.09
CA GLY A 274 2.10 -0.41 -4.48
C GLY A 274 1.21 -1.15 -5.48
N THR A 275 0.75 -0.44 -6.52
CA THR A 275 -0.20 -0.94 -7.50
C THR A 275 0.37 -0.88 -8.93
N ILE A 276 -0.18 -1.72 -9.81
CA ILE A 276 0.24 -1.74 -11.22
C ILE A 276 -0.05 -0.40 -11.92
N GLY A 277 -1.22 0.18 -11.67
CA GLY A 277 -1.58 1.50 -12.21
C GLY A 277 -0.74 2.63 -11.66
N GLY A 278 -0.37 2.57 -10.35
CA GLY A 278 0.53 3.54 -9.74
C GLY A 278 1.93 3.50 -10.36
N ASN A 279 2.49 2.32 -10.62
CA ASN A 279 3.78 2.15 -11.28
C ASN A 279 3.78 2.71 -12.72
N LEU A 280 2.72 2.40 -13.51
CA LEU A 280 2.54 2.96 -14.84
C LEU A 280 2.38 4.48 -14.81
N GLY A 281 1.52 5.00 -13.92
CA GLY A 281 1.24 6.44 -13.83
C GLY A 281 2.47 7.26 -13.39
N THR A 282 3.34 6.69 -12.54
CA THR A 282 4.61 7.30 -12.14
C THR A 282 5.63 7.30 -13.28
N ALA A 283 5.60 6.30 -14.17
CA ALA A 283 6.55 6.07 -15.26
C ALA A 283 8.02 6.25 -14.80
N SER A 284 8.34 5.69 -13.63
CA SER A 284 9.70 5.77 -13.08
C SER A 284 10.68 4.98 -13.96
N PRO A 285 11.88 5.52 -14.26
CA PRO A 285 12.90 4.78 -15.02
C PRO A 285 13.42 3.53 -14.27
N ILE A 286 13.18 3.45 -12.96
CA ILE A 286 13.50 2.27 -12.14
C ILE A 286 12.25 1.45 -11.80
N GLY A 287 11.14 1.66 -12.53
CA GLY A 287 9.90 0.91 -12.33
C GLY A 287 10.03 -0.53 -12.82
N ASP A 288 10.15 -1.48 -11.90
CA ASP A 288 10.45 -2.89 -12.19
C ASP A 288 9.42 -3.58 -13.09
N MET A 289 8.16 -3.12 -13.08
CA MET A 289 7.10 -3.76 -13.86
C MET A 289 6.95 -3.21 -15.29
N LEU A 290 7.58 -2.08 -15.63
CA LEU A 290 7.43 -1.50 -16.97
C LEU A 290 8.04 -2.39 -18.06
N PRO A 291 9.29 -2.90 -17.92
CA PRO A 291 9.89 -3.76 -18.94
C PRO A 291 9.11 -5.07 -19.17
N PRO A 292 8.71 -5.86 -18.16
CA PRO A 292 7.94 -7.08 -18.39
C PRO A 292 6.56 -6.81 -19.00
N LEU A 293 5.89 -5.71 -18.69
CA LEU A 293 4.62 -5.35 -19.31
C LEU A 293 4.79 -5.05 -20.80
N ILE A 294 5.86 -4.35 -21.19
CA ILE A 294 6.17 -4.11 -22.62
C ILE A 294 6.46 -5.43 -23.33
N VAL A 295 7.31 -6.28 -22.76
CA VAL A 295 7.69 -7.57 -23.37
C VAL A 295 6.49 -8.49 -23.58
N LEU A 296 5.55 -8.46 -22.65
CA LEU A 296 4.30 -9.23 -22.75
C LEU A 296 3.28 -8.61 -23.73
N GLY A 297 3.56 -7.46 -24.31
CA GLY A 297 2.60 -6.78 -25.18
C GLY A 297 1.37 -6.27 -24.42
N ALA A 298 1.53 -5.94 -23.15
CA ALA A 298 0.42 -5.48 -22.33
C ALA A 298 -0.19 -4.18 -22.85
N THR A 299 -1.51 -4.00 -22.62
CA THR A 299 -2.22 -2.78 -22.97
C THR A 299 -2.78 -2.12 -21.72
N VAL A 300 -2.91 -0.80 -21.74
CA VAL A 300 -3.48 0.01 -20.66
C VAL A 300 -4.81 0.61 -21.12
N ARG A 301 -5.85 0.46 -20.30
CA ARG A 301 -7.15 1.08 -20.48
C ARG A 301 -7.25 2.35 -19.64
N LEU A 302 -7.55 3.45 -20.32
CA LEU A 302 -7.75 4.78 -19.76
C LEU A 302 -9.21 5.18 -19.88
N ALA A 303 -9.72 5.94 -18.91
CA ALA A 303 -11.07 6.47 -18.93
C ALA A 303 -11.11 7.95 -18.51
N SER A 304 -12.06 8.68 -19.10
CA SER A 304 -12.44 10.05 -18.74
C SER A 304 -13.94 10.25 -18.99
N ARG A 305 -14.46 11.44 -18.67
CA ARG A 305 -15.84 11.83 -19.05
C ARG A 305 -16.09 11.82 -20.56
N ARG A 306 -15.04 11.90 -21.37
CA ARG A 306 -15.13 11.88 -22.85
C ARG A 306 -15.22 10.46 -23.42
N GLY A 307 -15.01 9.42 -22.61
CA GLY A 307 -15.01 8.01 -23.02
C GLY A 307 -13.76 7.28 -22.57
N GLU A 308 -13.59 6.10 -23.14
CA GLU A 308 -12.46 5.19 -22.84
C GLU A 308 -11.57 5.02 -24.08
N ARG A 309 -10.30 4.73 -23.83
CA ARG A 309 -9.35 4.31 -24.87
C ARG A 309 -8.34 3.31 -24.32
N THR A 310 -7.82 2.47 -25.20
CA THR A 310 -6.79 1.48 -24.88
C THR A 310 -5.60 1.70 -25.81
N LEU A 311 -4.40 1.55 -25.26
CA LEU A 311 -3.15 1.63 -26.03
C LEU A 311 -2.11 0.66 -25.45
N PRO A 312 -1.12 0.22 -26.27
CA PRO A 312 0.01 -0.56 -25.77
C PRO A 312 0.76 0.19 -24.65
N VAL A 313 1.31 -0.56 -23.68
CA VAL A 313 2.10 0.05 -22.58
C VAL A 313 3.32 0.80 -23.12
N GLU A 314 3.96 0.30 -24.20
CA GLU A 314 5.07 0.99 -24.87
C GLU A 314 4.67 2.37 -25.41
N ASP A 315 3.47 2.50 -25.96
CA ASP A 315 2.92 3.79 -26.43
C ASP A 315 2.42 4.69 -25.32
N PHE A 316 2.10 4.12 -24.17
CA PHE A 316 1.72 4.88 -22.97
C PHE A 316 2.90 5.60 -22.33
N LEU A 317 4.08 4.99 -22.34
CA LEU A 317 5.32 5.56 -21.81
C LEU A 317 5.95 6.47 -22.86
N ARG A 318 6.02 7.77 -22.60
CA ARG A 318 6.49 8.76 -23.60
C ARG A 318 7.95 9.19 -23.38
N ASP A 319 8.34 9.43 -22.13
CA ASP A 319 9.64 9.95 -21.75
C ASP A 319 9.85 9.76 -20.24
N TYR A 320 10.98 10.25 -19.71
CA TYR A 320 11.29 10.25 -18.29
C TYR A 320 10.14 10.84 -17.47
N ARG A 321 9.47 9.99 -16.66
CA ARG A 321 8.29 10.33 -15.87
C ARG A 321 7.15 11.02 -16.66
N ARG A 322 7.04 10.71 -17.94
CA ARG A 322 5.99 11.22 -18.82
C ARG A 322 5.21 10.09 -19.47
N THR A 323 3.91 10.20 -19.40
CA THR A 323 2.98 9.23 -19.99
C THR A 323 2.05 9.89 -21.01
N ALA A 324 1.30 9.08 -21.74
CA ALA A 324 0.24 9.52 -22.64
C ALA A 324 -1.08 9.82 -21.92
N LEU A 325 -1.13 9.75 -20.59
CA LEU A 325 -2.30 10.06 -19.77
C LEU A 325 -2.67 11.55 -19.93
N ALA A 326 -3.89 11.83 -20.37
CA ALA A 326 -4.38 13.21 -20.40
C ALA A 326 -4.77 13.68 -18.98
N GLU A 327 -4.84 14.99 -18.79
CA GLU A 327 -5.05 15.59 -17.47
C GLU A 327 -6.39 15.18 -16.82
N ASP A 328 -7.40 14.86 -17.63
CA ASP A 328 -8.73 14.43 -17.18
C ASP A 328 -8.93 12.89 -17.19
N GLU A 329 -7.88 12.14 -17.54
CA GLU A 329 -7.94 10.69 -17.60
C GLU A 329 -7.48 10.02 -16.29
N VAL A 330 -7.93 8.77 -16.11
CA VAL A 330 -7.45 7.84 -15.09
C VAL A 330 -7.08 6.51 -15.74
N ILE A 331 -6.08 5.83 -15.18
CA ILE A 331 -5.77 4.44 -15.53
C ILE A 331 -6.81 3.55 -14.85
N VAL A 332 -7.53 2.74 -15.62
CA VAL A 332 -8.57 1.83 -15.10
C VAL A 332 -8.03 0.42 -14.91
N SER A 333 -7.34 -0.10 -15.91
CA SER A 333 -6.80 -1.47 -15.87
C SER A 333 -5.64 -1.66 -16.84
N VAL A 334 -4.92 -2.76 -16.64
CA VAL A 334 -3.90 -3.28 -17.55
C VAL A 334 -4.35 -4.65 -18.00
N PHE A 335 -4.27 -4.93 -19.30
CA PHE A 335 -4.49 -6.23 -19.87
C PHE A 335 -3.15 -6.88 -20.25
N LEU A 336 -2.97 -8.12 -19.85
CA LEU A 336 -1.83 -8.97 -20.10
C LEU A 336 -2.31 -10.13 -20.98
N PRO A 337 -1.91 -10.20 -22.26
CA PRO A 337 -2.33 -11.26 -23.18
C PRO A 337 -1.71 -12.62 -22.85
#